data_20598bcf975c6f3b763448bd73ef93c7
#
_entry.id   20598bcf975c6f3b763448bd73ef93c7
#
_cell.length_a   1.000
_cell.length_b   1.000
_cell.length_c   1.000
_cell.angle_alpha   90.00
_cell.angle_beta   90.00
_cell.angle_gamma   90.00
#
_symmetry.space_group_name_H-M   'P 1'
#
loop_
_entity.id
_entity.type
_entity.pdbx_description
1 polymer ?
#
loop_
_entity_poly.entity_id
_entity_poly.type
_entity_poly.pdbx_seq_one_letter_code
_entity_poly.pdbx_strand_id
1 'polypeptide(L)'
;MYRFFENFYDWWKNIDKFILFLILFLFFLGLFFSLVSTSLIASDKLDTNSYYFFLKHLIFIGLGVLILFFLSILKEDILIKISLAFFLITLVFLLMVPFIGIEVKGSKRWLDLGILPRFQPIELLKPYFIVFVSILLCQNKNIFYKYLLSGIVLLPIILLLISQPDLGQTILITMVWLTLIFVSGINLYLFFLFFIFTISTSTYLIFFVSKFEYIKIRLISFFNSSSGNNYQADRASDAISGGGFFGRGIGEGTLNSKVPEAHTDYIISVISEEF
;
A
#
# COMPACT_ATOMS: atom_id res chain seq x y z
N MET A 1 -27.13 -1.82 28.67
CA MET A 1 -26.84 -3.14 28.07
C MET A 1 -27.75 -3.48 26.87
N TYR A 2 -29.12 -3.34 26.98
CA TYR A 2 -30.05 -3.60 25.87
C TYR A 2 -29.75 -2.80 24.57
N ARG A 3 -29.49 -1.52 24.65
CA ARG A 3 -29.18 -0.65 23.50
C ARG A 3 -27.91 -1.05 22.73
N PHE A 4 -26.95 -1.65 23.42
CA PHE A 4 -25.72 -2.14 22.78
C PHE A 4 -25.99 -3.41 21.96
N PHE A 5 -26.83 -4.32 22.47
CA PHE A 5 -27.22 -5.52 21.74
C PHE A 5 -28.12 -5.23 20.53
N GLU A 6 -29.03 -4.25 20.64
CA GLU A 6 -29.83 -3.78 19.49
C GLU A 6 -28.94 -3.20 18.39
N ASN A 7 -28.00 -2.31 18.74
CA ASN A 7 -27.07 -1.73 17.78
C ASN A 7 -26.15 -2.79 17.14
N PHE A 8 -25.73 -3.79 17.89
CA PHE A 8 -24.92 -4.90 17.37
C PHE A 8 -25.73 -5.80 16.43
N TYR A 9 -26.97 -6.09 16.76
CA TYR A 9 -27.87 -6.87 15.92
C TYR A 9 -28.16 -6.15 14.59
N ASP A 10 -28.44 -4.86 14.64
CA ASP A 10 -28.67 -4.04 13.45
C ASP A 10 -27.40 -3.94 12.59
N TRP A 11 -26.24 -3.77 13.22
CA TRP A 11 -24.95 -3.81 12.52
C TRP A 11 -24.75 -5.16 11.82
N TRP A 12 -24.95 -6.27 12.53
CA TRP A 12 -24.80 -7.62 11.95
C TRP A 12 -25.74 -7.91 10.80
N LYS A 13 -26.93 -7.33 10.81
CA LYS A 13 -27.91 -7.45 9.75
C LYS A 13 -27.51 -6.67 8.50
N ASN A 14 -26.88 -5.51 8.66
CA ASN A 14 -26.57 -4.58 7.57
C ASN A 14 -25.19 -4.80 6.95
N ILE A 15 -24.29 -5.53 7.62
CA ILE A 15 -22.95 -5.79 7.08
C ILE A 15 -22.97 -6.90 6.02
N ASP A 16 -22.14 -6.74 4.98
CA ASP A 16 -21.87 -7.81 4.03
C ASP A 16 -21.01 -8.89 4.69
N LYS A 17 -21.66 -10.03 4.99
CA LYS A 17 -21.02 -11.14 5.71
C LYS A 17 -19.96 -11.85 4.88
N PHE A 18 -20.11 -11.85 3.55
CA PHE A 18 -19.15 -12.48 2.66
C PHE A 18 -17.85 -11.68 2.61
N ILE A 19 -17.94 -10.36 2.48
CA ILE A 19 -16.77 -9.45 2.54
C ILE A 19 -16.10 -9.54 3.90
N LEU A 20 -16.86 -9.49 4.99
CA LEU A 20 -16.32 -9.64 6.35
C LEU A 20 -15.57 -10.96 6.51
N PHE A 21 -16.16 -12.07 6.06
CA PHE A 21 -15.53 -13.39 6.09
C PHE A 21 -14.21 -13.40 5.31
N LEU A 22 -14.18 -12.83 4.11
CA LEU A 22 -12.95 -12.76 3.31
C LEU A 22 -11.85 -11.96 4.00
N ILE A 23 -12.19 -10.82 4.62
CA ILE A 23 -11.22 -10.00 5.36
C ILE A 23 -10.64 -10.78 6.55
N LEU A 24 -11.51 -11.41 7.36
CA LEU A 24 -11.07 -12.20 8.50
C LEU A 24 -10.25 -13.43 8.07
N PHE A 25 -10.63 -14.08 6.97
CA PHE A 25 -9.88 -15.19 6.40
C PHE A 25 -8.48 -14.77 5.93
N LEU A 26 -8.36 -13.61 5.27
CA LEU A 26 -7.05 -13.07 4.89
C LEU A 26 -6.20 -12.70 6.11
N PHE A 27 -6.80 -12.17 7.16
CA PHE A 27 -6.09 -11.91 8.42
C PHE A 27 -5.59 -13.20 9.08
N PHE A 28 -6.43 -14.24 9.08
CA PHE A 28 -6.05 -15.55 9.59
C PHE A 28 -4.90 -16.17 8.78
N LEU A 29 -4.97 -16.13 7.43
CA LEU A 29 -3.88 -16.60 6.58
C LEU A 29 -2.58 -15.80 6.83
N GLY A 30 -2.69 -14.48 6.97
CA GLY A 30 -1.54 -13.64 7.28
C GLY A 30 -0.89 -14.01 8.62
N LEU A 31 -1.68 -14.28 9.66
CA LEU A 31 -1.17 -14.78 10.95
C LEU A 31 -0.55 -16.15 10.83
N PHE A 32 -1.19 -17.06 10.11
CA PHE A 32 -0.69 -18.41 9.90
C PHE A 32 0.68 -18.39 9.22
N PHE A 33 0.80 -17.68 8.10
CA PHE A 33 2.07 -17.57 7.40
C PHE A 33 3.14 -16.80 8.19
N SER A 34 2.73 -15.77 8.95
CA SER A 34 3.65 -15.07 9.85
C SER A 34 4.20 -16.00 10.94
N LEU A 35 3.37 -16.89 11.48
CA LEU A 35 3.81 -17.85 12.48
C LEU A 35 4.77 -18.89 11.90
N VAL A 36 4.42 -19.46 10.76
CA VAL A 36 5.14 -20.61 10.20
C VAL A 36 6.43 -20.16 9.50
N SER A 37 6.35 -19.18 8.61
CA SER A 37 7.44 -18.88 7.68
C SER A 37 8.35 -17.75 8.16
N THR A 38 7.82 -16.72 8.86
CA THR A 38 8.61 -15.53 9.17
C THR A 38 9.20 -15.52 10.56
N SER A 39 8.57 -16.22 11.51
CA SER A 39 8.97 -16.21 12.89
C SER A 39 10.37 -16.80 13.09
N LEU A 40 10.68 -17.94 12.46
CA LEU A 40 11.98 -18.61 12.58
C LEU A 40 13.08 -17.85 11.81
N ILE A 41 12.85 -17.55 10.53
CA ILE A 41 13.87 -16.94 9.67
C ILE A 41 14.23 -15.51 10.11
N ALA A 42 13.22 -14.74 10.52
CA ALA A 42 13.45 -13.36 10.93
C ALA A 42 14.11 -13.28 12.32
N SER A 43 13.80 -14.21 13.23
CA SER A 43 14.44 -14.25 14.55
C SER A 43 15.92 -14.58 14.46
N ASP A 44 16.31 -15.53 13.63
CA ASP A 44 17.70 -15.90 13.42
C ASP A 44 18.53 -14.75 12.80
N LYS A 45 17.92 -14.00 11.85
CA LYS A 45 18.61 -12.86 11.20
C LYS A 45 18.75 -11.62 12.09
N LEU A 46 17.83 -11.42 13.03
CA LEU A 46 17.75 -10.19 13.82
C LEU A 46 18.07 -10.42 15.31
N ASP A 47 18.48 -11.64 15.66
CA ASP A 47 18.81 -12.04 17.02
C ASP A 47 17.68 -11.70 18.04
N THR A 48 16.44 -11.93 17.62
CA THR A 48 15.22 -11.61 18.37
C THR A 48 14.45 -12.88 18.74
N ASN A 49 13.48 -12.75 19.66
CA ASN A 49 12.61 -13.86 20.04
C ASN A 49 11.81 -14.37 18.84
N SER A 50 11.75 -15.68 18.60
CA SER A 50 11.09 -16.34 17.47
C SER A 50 9.62 -15.89 17.27
N TYR A 51 8.94 -15.50 18.33
CA TYR A 51 7.53 -15.06 18.27
C TYR A 51 7.36 -13.53 18.14
N TYR A 52 8.43 -12.74 18.07
CA TYR A 52 8.34 -11.27 18.06
C TYR A 52 7.50 -10.75 16.87
N PHE A 53 7.77 -11.23 15.68
CA PHE A 53 7.06 -10.78 14.48
C PHE A 53 5.61 -11.25 14.47
N PHE A 54 5.35 -12.47 14.91
CA PHE A 54 3.99 -13.00 15.08
C PHE A 54 3.15 -12.17 16.06
N LEU A 55 3.69 -11.91 17.25
CA LEU A 55 3.00 -11.11 18.27
C LEU A 55 2.73 -9.69 17.80
N LYS A 56 3.71 -9.07 17.13
CA LYS A 56 3.54 -7.74 16.51
C LYS A 56 2.44 -7.76 15.48
N HIS A 57 2.41 -8.75 14.60
CA HIS A 57 1.37 -8.90 13.57
C HIS A 57 -0.02 -9.12 14.20
N LEU A 58 -0.11 -9.97 15.22
CA LEU A 58 -1.34 -10.22 15.98
C LEU A 58 -1.92 -8.93 16.59
N ILE A 59 -1.07 -8.11 17.21
CA ILE A 59 -1.48 -6.82 17.78
C ILE A 59 -2.04 -5.89 16.69
N PHE A 60 -1.35 -5.76 15.55
CA PHE A 60 -1.80 -4.90 14.45
C PHE A 60 -3.10 -5.41 13.81
N ILE A 61 -3.27 -6.71 13.65
CA ILE A 61 -4.54 -7.29 13.18
C ILE A 61 -5.66 -7.00 14.20
N GLY A 62 -5.41 -7.19 15.49
CA GLY A 62 -6.38 -6.86 16.54
C GLY A 62 -6.83 -5.39 16.48
N LEU A 63 -5.88 -4.46 16.34
CA LEU A 63 -6.18 -3.05 16.14
C LEU A 63 -6.95 -2.79 14.83
N GLY A 64 -6.57 -3.46 13.74
CA GLY A 64 -7.26 -3.37 12.45
C GLY A 64 -8.70 -3.84 12.52
N VAL A 65 -8.97 -4.95 13.19
CA VAL A 65 -10.34 -5.46 13.42
C VAL A 65 -11.16 -4.49 14.26
N LEU A 66 -10.58 -3.91 15.31
CA LEU A 66 -11.25 -2.89 16.12
C LEU A 66 -11.61 -1.65 15.29
N ILE A 67 -10.66 -1.12 14.49
CA ILE A 67 -10.91 0.02 13.61
C ILE A 67 -12.00 -0.32 12.60
N LEU A 68 -11.95 -1.50 11.98
CA LEU A 68 -12.97 -1.98 11.04
C LEU A 68 -14.35 -1.99 11.68
N PHE A 69 -14.46 -2.55 12.89
CA PHE A 69 -15.71 -2.60 13.64
C PHE A 69 -16.24 -1.19 13.92
N PHE A 70 -15.41 -0.29 14.48
CA PHE A 70 -15.83 1.07 14.80
C PHE A 70 -16.24 1.87 13.56
N LEU A 71 -15.47 1.78 12.47
CA LEU A 71 -15.81 2.51 11.25
C LEU A 71 -17.08 1.98 10.58
N SER A 72 -17.33 0.66 10.64
CA SER A 72 -18.50 0.04 10.02
C SER A 72 -19.84 0.37 10.73
N ILE A 73 -19.80 0.83 11.97
CA ILE A 73 -20.99 1.29 12.71
C ILE A 73 -21.34 2.75 12.39
N LEU A 74 -20.38 3.53 11.87
CA LEU A 74 -20.58 4.95 11.62
C LEU A 74 -21.54 5.18 10.45
N LYS A 75 -22.37 6.23 10.59
CA LYS A 75 -23.20 6.72 9.48
C LYS A 75 -22.30 7.30 8.38
N GLU A 76 -22.75 7.15 7.13
CA GLU A 76 -22.02 7.62 5.94
C GLU A 76 -21.58 9.10 6.04
N ASP A 77 -22.48 10.00 6.47
CA ASP A 77 -22.17 11.43 6.65
C ASP A 77 -21.02 11.69 7.65
N ILE A 78 -20.95 10.89 8.72
CA ILE A 78 -19.88 10.99 9.72
C ILE A 78 -18.60 10.45 9.15
N LEU A 79 -18.66 9.32 8.47
CA LEU A 79 -17.51 8.68 7.83
C LEU A 79 -16.88 9.58 6.77
N ILE A 80 -17.69 10.26 5.96
CA ILE A 80 -17.24 11.27 5.00
C ILE A 80 -16.50 12.41 5.70
N LYS A 81 -17.09 12.99 6.76
CA LYS A 81 -16.46 14.11 7.50
C LYS A 81 -15.12 13.71 8.14
N ILE A 82 -15.08 12.52 8.76
CA ILE A 82 -13.87 11.94 9.33
C ILE A 82 -12.81 11.75 8.23
N SER A 83 -13.19 11.18 7.09
CA SER A 83 -12.28 10.95 5.97
C SER A 83 -11.69 12.25 5.42
N LEU A 84 -12.49 13.32 5.32
CA LEU A 84 -12.01 14.65 4.92
C LEU A 84 -11.00 15.23 5.92
N ALA A 85 -11.27 15.10 7.22
CA ALA A 85 -10.36 15.56 8.27
C ALA A 85 -9.03 14.77 8.23
N PHE A 86 -9.11 13.44 8.11
CA PHE A 86 -7.92 12.60 8.01
C PHE A 86 -7.15 12.81 6.72
N PHE A 87 -7.82 13.13 5.61
CA PHE A 87 -7.14 13.52 4.37
C PHE A 87 -6.22 14.74 4.59
N LEU A 88 -6.74 15.79 5.25
CA LEU A 88 -5.94 16.97 5.55
C LEU A 88 -4.79 16.68 6.52
N ILE A 89 -5.05 15.90 7.57
CA ILE A 89 -4.01 15.52 8.54
C ILE A 89 -2.91 14.70 7.88
N THR A 90 -3.27 13.71 7.07
CA THR A 90 -2.28 12.86 6.40
C THR A 90 -1.53 13.60 5.29
N LEU A 91 -2.17 14.59 4.65
CA LEU A 91 -1.50 15.48 3.71
C LEU A 91 -0.45 16.36 4.42
N VAL A 92 -0.77 16.87 5.61
CA VAL A 92 0.21 17.60 6.43
C VAL A 92 1.38 16.69 6.82
N PHE A 93 1.11 15.44 7.23
CA PHE A 93 2.18 14.49 7.51
C PHE A 93 3.04 14.21 6.27
N LEU A 94 2.43 14.09 5.09
CA LEU A 94 3.19 13.92 3.85
C LEU A 94 4.07 15.12 3.54
N LEU A 95 3.59 16.36 3.79
CA LEU A 95 4.36 17.60 3.67
C LEU A 95 5.53 17.66 4.65
N MET A 96 5.43 17.06 5.82
CA MET A 96 6.51 17.03 6.83
C MET A 96 7.64 16.07 6.46
N VAL A 97 7.40 15.04 5.64
CA VAL A 97 8.41 14.01 5.33
C VAL A 97 9.72 14.57 4.77
N PRO A 98 9.77 15.52 3.82
CA PRO A 98 11.02 16.08 3.33
C PRO A 98 11.88 16.73 4.42
N PHE A 99 11.26 17.28 5.48
CA PHE A 99 11.92 18.04 6.54
C PHE A 99 12.38 17.16 7.71
N ILE A 100 11.48 16.33 8.24
CA ILE A 100 11.70 15.52 9.45
C ILE A 100 11.69 14.01 9.20
N GLY A 101 11.53 13.60 7.94
CA GLY A 101 11.50 12.17 7.58
C GLY A 101 12.82 11.47 7.84
N ILE A 102 12.73 10.21 8.27
CA ILE A 102 13.89 9.34 8.47
C ILE A 102 14.32 8.77 7.13
N GLU A 103 15.63 8.79 6.90
CA GLU A 103 16.22 8.17 5.73
C GLU A 103 16.36 6.66 5.93
N VAL A 104 15.70 5.89 5.07
CA VAL A 104 15.77 4.44 5.02
C VAL A 104 16.13 4.03 3.60
N LYS A 105 17.24 3.30 3.45
CA LYS A 105 17.75 2.83 2.13
C LYS A 105 17.89 3.96 1.09
N GLY A 106 18.43 5.10 1.50
CA GLY A 106 18.71 6.24 0.62
C GLY A 106 17.50 7.10 0.24
N SER A 107 16.35 6.92 0.91
CA SER A 107 15.17 7.76 0.70
C SER A 107 14.44 8.09 1.99
N LYS A 108 13.96 9.35 2.08
CA LYS A 108 13.16 9.83 3.21
C LYS A 108 11.69 9.63 2.89
N ARG A 109 11.06 8.59 3.45
CA ARG A 109 9.65 8.24 3.21
C ARG A 109 8.87 7.98 4.48
N TRP A 110 9.57 7.82 5.61
CA TRP A 110 9.03 7.40 6.88
C TRP A 110 9.05 8.52 7.89
N LEU A 111 7.99 8.63 8.68
CA LEU A 111 7.95 9.49 9.87
C LEU A 111 8.09 8.64 11.13
N ASP A 112 8.90 9.17 12.07
CA ASP A 112 8.99 8.66 13.43
C ASP A 112 8.63 9.82 14.37
N LEU A 113 7.49 9.71 15.01
CA LEU A 113 7.01 10.72 15.96
C LEU A 113 7.31 10.31 17.41
N GLY A 114 8.07 9.24 17.62
CA GLY A 114 8.45 8.74 18.95
C GLY A 114 7.32 8.05 19.73
N ILE A 115 6.08 8.49 19.59
CA ILE A 115 4.91 7.93 20.28
C ILE A 115 4.26 6.82 19.46
N LEU A 116 4.28 6.95 18.14
CA LEU A 116 3.70 6.00 17.20
C LEU A 116 4.80 5.15 16.55
N PRO A 117 4.50 3.92 16.14
CA PRO A 117 5.40 3.17 15.28
C PRO A 117 5.73 3.98 14.02
N ARG A 118 6.92 3.77 13.46
CA ARG A 118 7.28 4.38 12.17
C ARG A 118 6.24 4.05 11.12
N PHE A 119 5.77 5.06 10.41
CA PHE A 119 4.74 4.91 9.38
C PHE A 119 5.06 5.75 8.14
N GLN A 120 4.50 5.33 7.01
CA GLN A 120 4.54 6.09 5.77
C GLN A 120 3.25 6.90 5.62
N PRO A 121 3.28 8.24 5.58
CA PRO A 121 2.07 9.05 5.46
C PRO A 121 1.27 8.77 4.20
N ILE A 122 1.91 8.42 3.09
CA ILE A 122 1.21 8.09 1.84
C ILE A 122 0.30 6.86 1.97
N GLU A 123 0.69 5.86 2.78
CA GLU A 123 -0.13 4.67 3.00
C GLU A 123 -1.46 5.03 3.68
N LEU A 124 -1.41 5.93 4.63
CA LEU A 124 -2.61 6.45 5.30
C LEU A 124 -3.41 7.41 4.41
N LEU A 125 -2.74 8.20 3.56
CA LEU A 125 -3.38 9.19 2.70
C LEU A 125 -4.24 8.55 1.60
N LYS A 126 -3.81 7.44 1.02
CA LYS A 126 -4.49 6.80 -0.13
C LYS A 126 -6.00 6.58 0.06
N PRO A 127 -6.49 5.91 1.13
CA PRO A 127 -7.92 5.70 1.31
C PRO A 127 -8.71 7.01 1.45
N TYR A 128 -8.15 7.99 2.14
CA TYR A 128 -8.80 9.29 2.32
C TYR A 128 -8.79 10.14 1.05
N PHE A 129 -7.73 10.01 0.22
CA PHE A 129 -7.66 10.60 -1.11
C PHE A 129 -8.77 10.07 -2.02
N ILE A 130 -9.02 8.75 -2.01
CA ILE A 130 -10.11 8.14 -2.79
C ILE A 130 -11.44 8.76 -2.40
N VAL A 131 -11.75 8.85 -1.12
CA VAL A 131 -13.01 9.44 -0.62
C VAL A 131 -13.09 10.92 -1.01
N PHE A 132 -12.01 11.69 -0.82
CA PHE A 132 -11.97 13.12 -1.14
C PHE A 132 -12.25 13.37 -2.64
N VAL A 133 -11.52 12.66 -3.51
CA VAL A 133 -11.69 12.79 -4.97
C VAL A 133 -13.07 12.33 -5.42
N SER A 134 -13.61 11.25 -4.83
CA SER A 134 -14.96 10.77 -5.13
C SER A 134 -16.02 11.84 -4.82
N ILE A 135 -15.90 12.52 -3.68
CA ILE A 135 -16.81 13.62 -3.32
C ILE A 135 -16.72 14.77 -4.35
N LEU A 136 -15.50 15.12 -4.79
CA LEU A 136 -15.31 16.16 -5.82
C LEU A 136 -15.96 15.76 -7.15
N LEU A 137 -15.82 14.51 -7.55
CA LEU A 137 -16.35 13.99 -8.81
C LEU A 137 -17.87 13.83 -8.79
N CYS A 138 -18.48 13.58 -7.62
CA CYS A 138 -19.93 13.49 -7.45
C CYS A 138 -20.66 14.84 -7.40
N GLN A 139 -19.93 15.98 -7.30
CA GLN A 139 -20.57 17.28 -7.29
C GLN A 139 -21.22 17.63 -8.66
N ASN A 140 -22.41 18.23 -8.61
CA ASN A 140 -23.14 18.76 -9.79
C ASN A 140 -22.48 20.04 -10.35
N LYS A 141 -21.20 19.98 -10.68
CA LYS A 141 -20.44 21.08 -11.29
C LYS A 141 -20.14 20.77 -12.76
N ASN A 142 -19.71 21.80 -13.47
CA ASN A 142 -19.27 21.65 -14.85
C ASN A 142 -18.25 20.51 -14.96
N ILE A 143 -18.45 19.61 -15.92
CA ILE A 143 -17.65 18.38 -16.09
C ILE A 143 -16.15 18.69 -16.12
N PHE A 144 -15.73 19.71 -16.86
CA PHE A 144 -14.34 20.12 -16.93
C PHE A 144 -13.77 20.59 -15.57
N TYR A 145 -14.56 21.34 -14.80
CA TYR A 145 -14.12 21.92 -13.53
C TYR A 145 -13.85 20.84 -12.47
N LYS A 146 -14.70 19.82 -12.37
CA LYS A 146 -14.51 18.75 -11.37
C LYS A 146 -13.24 17.89 -11.64
N TYR A 147 -12.94 17.63 -12.91
CA TYR A 147 -11.72 16.89 -13.27
C TYR A 147 -10.47 17.73 -13.07
N LEU A 148 -10.51 19.01 -13.44
CA LEU A 148 -9.41 19.92 -13.18
C LEU A 148 -9.11 20.05 -11.69
N LEU A 149 -10.15 20.22 -10.86
CA LEU A 149 -9.99 20.35 -9.42
C LEU A 149 -9.41 19.07 -8.80
N SER A 150 -9.85 17.88 -9.23
CA SER A 150 -9.28 16.61 -8.77
C SER A 150 -7.81 16.46 -9.16
N GLY A 151 -7.41 16.95 -10.34
CA GLY A 151 -6.01 16.98 -10.78
C GLY A 151 -5.16 17.97 -9.96
N ILE A 152 -5.72 19.13 -9.61
CA ILE A 152 -5.04 20.10 -8.72
C ILE A 152 -4.77 19.51 -7.34
N VAL A 153 -5.66 18.67 -6.82
CA VAL A 153 -5.46 17.97 -5.54
C VAL A 153 -4.38 16.88 -5.66
N LEU A 154 -4.34 16.17 -6.77
CA LEU A 154 -3.36 15.12 -7.02
C LEU A 154 -1.93 15.67 -7.19
N LEU A 155 -1.80 16.83 -7.87
CA LEU A 155 -0.51 17.39 -8.27
C LEU A 155 0.47 17.59 -7.11
N PRO A 156 0.12 18.23 -5.97
CA PRO A 156 1.04 18.38 -4.83
C PRO A 156 1.45 17.02 -4.24
N ILE A 157 0.57 16.03 -4.23
CA ILE A 157 0.88 14.68 -3.74
C ILE A 157 1.94 14.04 -4.63
N ILE A 158 1.77 14.11 -5.96
CA ILE A 158 2.75 13.60 -6.93
C ILE A 158 4.09 14.31 -6.75
N LEU A 159 4.10 15.64 -6.65
CA LEU A 159 5.35 16.40 -6.48
C LEU A 159 6.11 16.00 -5.21
N LEU A 160 5.40 15.76 -4.11
CA LEU A 160 5.99 15.29 -2.86
C LEU A 160 6.56 13.88 -3.00
N LEU A 161 5.82 12.94 -3.61
CA LEU A 161 6.28 11.57 -3.82
C LEU A 161 7.51 11.50 -4.73
N ILE A 162 7.52 12.31 -5.78
CA ILE A 162 8.68 12.44 -6.67
C ILE A 162 9.89 12.99 -5.92
N SER A 163 9.69 13.94 -4.99
CA SER A 163 10.77 14.47 -4.16
C SER A 163 11.36 13.45 -3.19
N GLN A 164 10.55 12.44 -2.80
CA GLN A 164 10.91 11.33 -1.90
C GLN A 164 11.46 10.09 -2.64
N PRO A 165 11.86 10.17 -3.89
CA PRO A 165 12.04 9.16 -4.94
C PRO A 165 11.14 7.92 -4.75
N ASP A 166 9.82 8.12 -4.61
CA ASP A 166 8.84 7.04 -4.44
C ASP A 166 7.94 6.85 -5.67
N LEU A 167 8.49 6.20 -6.67
CA LEU A 167 7.77 5.96 -7.91
C LEU A 167 6.62 4.98 -7.78
N GLY A 168 6.80 3.92 -7.01
CA GLY A 168 5.76 2.91 -6.84
C GLY A 168 4.47 3.56 -6.35
N GLN A 169 4.57 4.41 -5.32
CA GLN A 169 3.42 5.14 -4.80
C GLN A 169 2.92 6.22 -5.76
N THR A 170 3.82 6.88 -6.50
CA THR A 170 3.44 7.87 -7.51
C THR A 170 2.59 7.24 -8.62
N ILE A 171 3.02 6.10 -9.16
CA ILE A 171 2.27 5.36 -10.18
C ILE A 171 0.94 4.88 -9.61
N LEU A 172 0.95 4.29 -8.42
CA LEU A 172 -0.24 3.73 -7.78
C LEU A 172 -1.30 4.81 -7.55
N ILE A 173 -0.97 5.95 -6.94
CA ILE A 173 -1.95 7.01 -6.66
C ILE A 173 -2.48 7.66 -7.96
N THR A 174 -1.64 7.77 -8.98
CA THR A 174 -2.03 8.28 -10.29
C THR A 174 -2.99 7.33 -11.00
N MET A 175 -2.73 6.02 -10.95
CA MET A 175 -3.63 5.00 -11.51
C MET A 175 -4.97 4.96 -10.78
N VAL A 176 -4.97 5.08 -9.46
CA VAL A 176 -6.19 5.21 -8.65
C VAL A 176 -7.00 6.43 -9.09
N TRP A 177 -6.36 7.59 -9.26
CA TRP A 177 -7.01 8.81 -9.74
C TRP A 177 -7.60 8.64 -11.15
N LEU A 178 -6.85 8.07 -12.09
CA LEU A 178 -7.34 7.75 -13.44
C LEU A 178 -8.55 6.82 -13.40
N THR A 179 -8.52 5.80 -12.55
CA THR A 179 -9.65 4.87 -12.36
C THR A 179 -10.89 5.60 -11.83
N LEU A 180 -10.75 6.49 -10.85
CA LEU A 180 -11.86 7.29 -10.31
C LEU A 180 -12.46 8.20 -11.38
N ILE A 181 -11.65 8.86 -12.19
CA ILE A 181 -12.11 9.67 -13.33
C ILE A 181 -12.86 8.80 -14.34
N PHE A 182 -12.33 7.65 -14.69
CA PHE A 182 -12.98 6.71 -15.62
C PHE A 182 -14.36 6.27 -15.11
N VAL A 183 -14.43 5.83 -13.86
CA VAL A 183 -15.69 5.39 -13.23
C VAL A 183 -16.71 6.54 -13.09
N SER A 184 -16.24 7.79 -12.96
CA SER A 184 -17.13 8.96 -12.87
C SER A 184 -17.84 9.33 -14.17
N GLY A 185 -17.61 8.58 -15.27
CA GLY A 185 -18.27 8.77 -16.55
C GLY A 185 -17.67 9.88 -17.39
N ILE A 186 -16.35 10.08 -17.35
CA ILE A 186 -15.65 11.02 -18.22
C ILE A 186 -15.86 10.62 -19.70
N ASN A 187 -15.90 11.59 -20.59
CA ASN A 187 -15.83 11.32 -22.02
C ASN A 187 -14.52 10.58 -22.34
N LEU A 188 -14.61 9.45 -23.06
CA LEU A 188 -13.46 8.60 -23.39
C LEU A 188 -12.35 9.36 -24.10
N TYR A 189 -12.68 10.34 -24.95
CA TYR A 189 -11.68 11.18 -25.61
C TYR A 189 -10.85 11.96 -24.59
N LEU A 190 -11.50 12.62 -23.63
CA LEU A 190 -10.81 13.35 -22.56
C LEU A 190 -10.01 12.39 -21.64
N PHE A 191 -10.55 11.20 -21.37
CA PHE A 191 -9.84 10.19 -20.59
C PHE A 191 -8.55 9.78 -21.27
N PHE A 192 -8.58 9.44 -22.55
CA PHE A 192 -7.38 9.07 -23.30
C PHE A 192 -6.39 10.21 -23.41
N LEU A 193 -6.86 11.45 -23.51
CA LEU A 193 -6.00 12.62 -23.51
C LEU A 193 -5.24 12.78 -22.19
N PHE A 194 -5.92 12.64 -21.04
CA PHE A 194 -5.26 12.62 -19.72
C PHE A 194 -4.30 11.44 -19.58
N PHE A 195 -4.69 10.27 -20.03
CA PHE A 195 -3.87 9.05 -19.95
C PHE A 195 -2.59 9.19 -20.77
N ILE A 196 -2.69 9.63 -22.02
CA ILE A 196 -1.53 9.87 -22.89
C ILE A 196 -0.65 10.98 -22.33
N PHE A 197 -1.25 12.08 -21.83
CA PHE A 197 -0.51 13.16 -21.19
C PHE A 197 0.29 12.65 -19.97
N THR A 198 -0.32 11.84 -19.11
CA THR A 198 0.33 11.25 -17.94
C THR A 198 1.50 10.34 -18.34
N ILE A 199 1.29 9.46 -19.32
CA ILE A 199 2.35 8.56 -19.82
C ILE A 199 3.49 9.38 -20.46
N SER A 200 3.17 10.33 -21.33
CA SER A 200 4.17 11.15 -22.02
C SER A 200 5.01 11.95 -21.03
N THR A 201 4.36 12.58 -20.03
CA THR A 201 5.06 13.34 -19.00
C THR A 201 5.95 12.44 -18.15
N SER A 202 5.45 11.27 -17.72
CA SER A 202 6.23 10.29 -16.95
C SER A 202 7.44 9.79 -17.74
N THR A 203 7.25 9.45 -19.01
CA THR A 203 8.33 9.02 -19.93
C THR A 203 9.36 10.12 -20.09
N TYR A 204 8.93 11.35 -20.36
CA TYR A 204 9.84 12.49 -20.47
C TYR A 204 10.67 12.68 -19.20
N LEU A 205 10.05 12.66 -18.02
CA LEU A 205 10.74 12.83 -16.75
C LEU A 205 11.78 11.71 -16.52
N ILE A 206 11.44 10.46 -16.82
CA ILE A 206 12.32 9.30 -16.62
C ILE A 206 13.55 9.35 -17.54
N PHE A 207 13.39 9.76 -18.79
CA PHE A 207 14.48 9.68 -19.77
C PHE A 207 15.34 10.95 -19.85
N PHE A 208 14.78 12.12 -19.54
CA PHE A 208 15.44 13.40 -19.77
C PHE A 208 15.80 14.16 -18.49
N VAL A 209 15.30 13.76 -17.31
CA VAL A 209 15.60 14.44 -16.05
C VAL A 209 16.53 13.57 -15.21
N SER A 210 17.75 14.03 -14.96
CA SER A 210 18.80 13.30 -14.23
C SER A 210 18.39 12.81 -12.85
N LYS A 211 17.49 13.53 -12.17
CA LYS A 211 16.93 13.13 -10.87
C LYS A 211 16.23 11.76 -10.92
N PHE A 212 15.76 11.31 -12.09
CA PHE A 212 15.04 10.06 -12.29
C PHE A 212 15.88 8.97 -12.95
N GLU A 213 17.19 9.16 -13.08
CA GLU A 213 18.09 8.19 -13.69
C GLU A 213 18.04 6.81 -13.00
N TYR A 214 17.85 6.78 -11.68
CA TYR A 214 17.68 5.54 -10.94
C TYR A 214 16.47 4.70 -11.41
N ILE A 215 15.42 5.36 -11.94
CA ILE A 215 14.24 4.70 -12.50
C ILE A 215 14.56 4.11 -13.86
N LYS A 216 15.23 4.90 -14.69
CA LYS A 216 15.70 4.46 -16.00
C LYS A 216 16.57 3.22 -15.84
N ILE A 217 17.51 3.21 -14.90
CA ILE A 217 18.36 2.06 -14.60
C ILE A 217 17.51 0.85 -14.18
N ARG A 218 16.52 1.01 -13.30
CA ARG A 218 15.61 -0.08 -12.89
C ARG A 218 14.79 -0.63 -14.04
N LEU A 219 14.25 0.22 -14.91
CA LEU A 219 13.51 -0.20 -16.09
C LEU A 219 14.39 -0.98 -17.07
N ILE A 220 15.59 -0.48 -17.34
CA ILE A 220 16.54 -1.16 -18.23
C ILE A 220 16.97 -2.49 -17.63
N SER A 221 17.27 -2.57 -16.33
CA SER A 221 17.65 -3.82 -15.68
C SER A 221 16.53 -4.85 -15.64
N PHE A 222 15.26 -4.40 -15.57
CA PHE A 222 14.12 -5.31 -15.66
C PHE A 222 14.02 -6.00 -17.02
N PHE A 223 14.31 -5.27 -18.12
CA PHE A 223 14.30 -5.84 -19.46
C PHE A 223 15.60 -6.57 -19.82
N ASN A 224 16.73 -6.21 -19.20
CA ASN A 224 18.04 -6.81 -19.43
C ASN A 224 18.47 -7.63 -18.20
N SER A 225 18.09 -8.90 -18.15
CA SER A 225 18.39 -9.81 -17.03
C SER A 225 19.90 -9.97 -16.75
N SER A 226 20.79 -9.60 -17.68
CA SER A 226 22.24 -9.69 -17.55
C SER A 226 22.89 -8.58 -16.71
N SER A 227 22.15 -7.58 -16.25
CA SER A 227 22.73 -6.39 -15.59
C SER A 227 22.97 -6.52 -14.07
N GLY A 228 22.74 -7.68 -13.47
CA GLY A 228 23.07 -7.96 -12.05
C GLY A 228 22.31 -7.17 -10.98
N ASN A 229 21.46 -6.23 -11.35
CA ASN A 229 20.72 -5.37 -10.41
C ASN A 229 19.41 -5.98 -9.88
N ASN A 230 19.06 -7.20 -10.32
CA ASN A 230 17.81 -7.87 -9.95
C ASN A 230 17.99 -8.90 -8.82
N TYR A 231 19.09 -8.81 -8.04
CA TYR A 231 19.44 -9.80 -7.03
C TYR A 231 18.26 -10.23 -6.12
N GLN A 232 17.42 -9.30 -5.69
CA GLN A 232 16.28 -9.62 -4.84
C GLN A 232 15.21 -10.43 -5.59
N ALA A 233 14.88 -10.02 -6.83
CA ALA A 233 13.91 -10.71 -7.66
C ALA A 233 14.40 -12.08 -8.10
N ASP A 234 15.69 -12.19 -8.44
CA ASP A 234 16.33 -13.46 -8.83
C ASP A 234 16.31 -14.45 -7.66
N ARG A 235 16.65 -14.00 -6.45
CA ARG A 235 16.58 -14.85 -5.24
C ARG A 235 15.18 -15.27 -4.88
N ALA A 236 14.19 -14.37 -5.04
CA ALA A 236 12.80 -14.72 -4.84
C ALA A 236 12.31 -15.73 -5.87
N SER A 237 12.71 -15.57 -7.15
CA SER A 237 12.40 -16.52 -8.23
C SER A 237 13.05 -17.89 -7.99
N ASP A 238 14.32 -17.91 -7.54
CA ASP A 238 15.01 -19.16 -7.17
C ASP A 238 14.26 -19.89 -6.05
N ALA A 239 13.80 -19.18 -5.02
CA ALA A 239 13.05 -19.75 -3.91
C ALA A 239 11.70 -20.33 -4.39
N ILE A 240 10.93 -19.56 -5.18
CA ILE A 240 9.67 -20.02 -5.75
C ILE A 240 9.88 -21.28 -6.60
N SER A 241 10.87 -21.25 -7.49
CA SER A 241 11.19 -22.40 -8.35
C SER A 241 11.70 -23.60 -7.55
N GLY A 242 12.43 -23.32 -6.47
CA GLY A 242 12.98 -24.35 -5.57
C GLY A 242 11.93 -25.12 -4.77
N GLY A 243 10.77 -24.51 -4.49
CA GLY A 243 9.65 -25.15 -3.81
C GLY A 243 8.89 -26.15 -4.69
N GLY A 244 8.90 -25.95 -6.01
CA GLY A 244 8.19 -26.83 -6.92
C GLY A 244 6.67 -26.74 -6.78
N PHE A 245 5.97 -27.88 -6.88
CA PHE A 245 4.51 -27.93 -6.86
C PHE A 245 3.90 -28.19 -5.48
N PHE A 246 4.68 -28.75 -4.56
CA PHE A 246 4.22 -29.19 -3.24
C PHE A 246 5.04 -28.58 -2.08
N GLY A 247 5.90 -27.62 -2.38
CA GLY A 247 6.84 -27.07 -1.40
C GLY A 247 7.89 -28.08 -0.94
N ARG A 248 8.84 -27.61 -0.13
CA ARG A 248 9.88 -28.45 0.50
C ARG A 248 9.50 -28.95 1.88
N GLY A 249 8.46 -28.38 2.46
CA GLY A 249 8.07 -28.61 3.84
C GLY A 249 8.29 -27.40 4.74
N ILE A 250 7.45 -27.28 5.77
CA ILE A 250 7.46 -26.16 6.71
C ILE A 250 8.80 -26.12 7.46
N GLY A 251 9.52 -25.01 7.31
CA GLY A 251 10.83 -24.81 7.95
C GLY A 251 12.01 -25.50 7.26
N GLU A 252 11.79 -26.23 6.15
CA GLU A 252 12.84 -26.90 5.38
C GLU A 252 13.36 -26.08 4.17
N GLY A 253 12.83 -24.86 4.00
CA GLY A 253 13.27 -23.94 2.96
C GLY A 253 14.72 -23.50 3.17
N THR A 254 15.58 -23.74 2.20
CA THR A 254 17.01 -23.38 2.26
C THR A 254 17.34 -22.06 1.56
N LEU A 255 16.51 -21.65 0.61
CA LEU A 255 16.69 -20.44 -0.17
C LEU A 255 16.09 -19.20 0.49
N ASN A 256 15.09 -19.39 1.37
CA ASN A 256 14.43 -18.34 2.15
C ASN A 256 15.42 -17.46 2.92
N SER A 257 16.47 -18.06 3.48
CA SER A 257 17.53 -17.33 4.20
C SER A 257 18.34 -16.40 3.29
N LYS A 258 18.37 -16.65 1.98
CA LYS A 258 19.10 -15.86 0.98
C LYS A 258 18.25 -14.76 0.35
N VAL A 259 16.93 -14.79 0.52
CA VAL A 259 16.01 -13.76 0.01
C VAL A 259 16.09 -12.55 0.92
N PRO A 260 16.48 -11.36 0.40
CA PRO A 260 16.39 -10.13 1.18
C PRO A 260 14.94 -9.80 1.51
N GLU A 261 14.67 -9.38 2.76
CA GLU A 261 13.31 -9.00 3.19
C GLU A 261 12.24 -10.10 2.99
N ALA A 262 12.64 -11.34 3.13
CA ALA A 262 11.78 -12.50 3.04
C ALA A 262 10.56 -12.44 3.99
N HIS A 263 10.69 -11.72 5.11
CA HIS A 263 9.64 -11.57 6.13
C HIS A 263 8.67 -10.40 5.88
N THR A 264 8.86 -9.64 4.79
CA THR A 264 8.03 -8.49 4.41
C THR A 264 7.65 -8.53 2.94
N ASP A 265 8.49 -7.93 2.08
CA ASP A 265 8.17 -7.70 0.67
C ASP A 265 8.12 -8.99 -0.16
N TYR A 266 8.92 -9.98 0.24
CA TYR A 266 9.06 -11.26 -0.49
C TYR A 266 8.51 -12.47 0.28
N ILE A 267 7.51 -12.27 1.16
CA ILE A 267 6.88 -13.36 1.91
C ILE A 267 6.31 -14.46 1.00
N ILE A 268 5.82 -14.10 -0.18
CA ILE A 268 5.29 -15.07 -1.16
C ILE A 268 6.37 -16.08 -1.59
N SER A 269 7.64 -15.64 -1.73
CA SER A 269 8.72 -16.57 -2.08
C SER A 269 8.98 -17.59 -0.98
N VAL A 270 8.83 -17.18 0.30
CA VAL A 270 8.96 -18.07 1.45
C VAL A 270 7.82 -19.08 1.46
N ILE A 271 6.58 -18.61 1.31
CA ILE A 271 5.39 -19.47 1.24
C ILE A 271 5.53 -20.49 0.11
N SER A 272 5.94 -20.04 -1.08
CA SER A 272 6.07 -20.92 -2.25
C SER A 272 7.23 -21.93 -2.12
N GLU A 273 8.27 -21.64 -1.35
CA GLU A 273 9.34 -22.62 -1.10
C GLU A 273 8.89 -23.69 -0.09
N GLU A 274 8.10 -23.31 0.92
CA GLU A 274 7.72 -24.21 2.00
C GLU A 274 6.45 -25.02 1.70
N PHE A 275 5.47 -24.44 0.96
CA PHE A 275 4.14 -25.02 0.68
C PHE A 275 3.94 -25.30 -0.79
#